data_5c09fc0af288f45b3e6c38a2d43639f9
#
_entry.id   5c09fc0af288f45b3e6c38a2d43639f9
#
_cell.length_a   1.000
_cell.length_b   1.000
_cell.length_c   1.000
_cell.angle_alpha   90.00
_cell.angle_beta   90.00
_cell.angle_gamma   90.00
#
_symmetry.space_group_name_H-M   'P 1'
#
loop_
_entity.id
_entity.type
_entity.pdbx_description
1 polymer ?
#
loop_
_entity_poly.entity_id
_entity_poly.type
_entity_poly.pdbx_seq_one_letter_code
_entity_poly.pdbx_strand_id
1 'polypeptide(L)'
;GLAVQKAIFGAGHIDALREAAPEGQKHIQDYLSMNCFGDFVTRGGLDARTRELLTFSMLLTLGGCEPQLKGHIRGNLNLRNDKRTLLTVITQLLPYVGYPRSLNAIACLNEVAPGRE
;
A
#
# COMPACT_ATOMS: atom_id res chain seq x y z
N GLY A 1 15.91 -4.57 0.67
CA GLY A 1 14.58 -4.13 1.15
C GLY A 1 14.37 -2.64 0.98
N LEU A 2 15.26 -1.82 1.50
CA LEU A 2 15.09 -0.36 1.43
C LEU A 2 15.06 0.16 0.00
N ALA A 3 15.89 -0.35 -0.89
CA ALA A 3 15.90 0.04 -2.29
C ALA A 3 14.57 -0.28 -2.99
N VAL A 4 14.01 -1.43 -2.72
CA VAL A 4 12.69 -1.85 -3.27
C VAL A 4 11.57 -0.96 -2.71
N GLN A 5 11.60 -0.70 -1.41
CA GLN A 5 10.64 0.18 -0.76
C GLN A 5 10.65 1.59 -1.38
N LYS A 6 11.84 2.14 -1.59
CA LYS A 6 12.02 3.45 -2.24
C LYS A 6 11.55 3.44 -3.70
N ALA A 7 11.78 2.35 -4.42
CA ALA A 7 11.33 2.23 -5.81
C ALA A 7 9.80 2.25 -5.93
N ILE A 8 9.09 1.67 -4.98
CA ILE A 8 7.62 1.62 -4.96
C ILE A 8 7.02 2.94 -4.51
N PHE A 9 7.51 3.50 -3.40
CA PHE A 9 6.87 4.63 -2.72
C PHE A 9 7.58 5.98 -2.93
N GLY A 10 8.74 5.98 -3.54
CA GLY A 10 9.57 7.18 -3.73
C GLY A 10 10.60 7.34 -2.62
N ALA A 11 11.86 7.65 -3.02
CA ALA A 11 12.97 7.77 -2.09
C ALA A 11 12.75 8.88 -1.05
N GLY A 12 12.28 10.05 -1.50
CA GLY A 12 12.03 11.18 -0.61
C GLY A 12 10.97 10.90 0.44
N HIS A 13 9.89 10.23 0.05
CA HIS A 13 8.82 9.84 0.97
C HIS A 13 9.31 8.86 2.03
N ILE A 14 10.05 7.83 1.62
CA ILE A 14 10.58 6.82 2.54
C ILE A 14 11.63 7.42 3.46
N ASP A 15 12.53 8.25 2.96
CA ASP A 15 13.53 8.94 3.79
C ASP A 15 12.86 9.81 4.83
N ALA A 16 11.80 10.54 4.47
CA ALA A 16 11.06 11.39 5.40
C ALA A 16 10.38 10.56 6.50
N LEU A 17 9.76 9.43 6.16
CA LEU A 17 9.15 8.53 7.14
C LEU A 17 10.18 7.97 8.12
N ARG A 18 11.34 7.56 7.63
CA ARG A 18 12.40 7.00 8.46
C ARG A 18 13.01 8.07 9.39
N GLU A 19 13.23 9.28 8.88
CA GLU A 19 13.76 10.40 9.68
C GLU A 19 12.77 10.87 10.74
N ALA A 20 11.48 10.87 10.44
CA ALA A 20 10.43 11.29 11.36
C ALA A 20 10.24 10.32 12.53
N ALA A 21 10.68 9.07 12.41
CA ALA A 21 10.52 8.09 13.47
C ALA A 21 11.39 8.48 14.69
N PRO A 22 10.82 8.51 15.90
CA PRO A 22 11.60 8.73 17.12
C PRO A 22 12.70 7.69 17.28
N GLU A 23 13.80 8.06 17.96
CA GLU A 23 14.97 7.18 18.07
C GLU A 23 14.63 5.80 18.61
N GLY A 24 13.76 5.71 19.62
CA GLY A 24 13.33 4.43 20.18
C GLY A 24 12.42 3.60 19.29
N GLN A 25 12.04 4.10 18.12
CA GLN A 25 11.14 3.44 17.17
C GLN A 25 11.80 3.15 15.80
N LYS A 26 13.04 3.58 15.61
CA LYS A 26 13.74 3.41 14.31
C LYS A 26 13.92 1.94 13.93
N HIS A 27 14.10 1.06 14.89
CA HIS A 27 14.23 -0.37 14.63
C HIS A 27 12.97 -0.96 13.97
N ILE A 28 11.80 -0.41 14.24
CA ILE A 28 10.54 -0.84 13.58
C ILE A 28 10.61 -0.50 12.09
N GLN A 29 11.11 0.67 11.72
CA GLN A 29 11.32 1.05 10.33
C GLN A 29 12.35 0.14 9.65
N ASP A 30 13.40 -0.24 10.38
CA ASP A 30 14.41 -1.17 9.87
C ASP A 30 13.80 -2.56 9.61
N TYR A 31 12.99 -3.07 10.53
CA TYR A 31 12.29 -4.35 10.33
C TYR A 31 11.35 -4.29 9.13
N LEU A 32 10.62 -3.20 8.97
CA LEU A 32 9.75 -3.01 7.82
C LEU A 32 10.53 -3.10 6.51
N SER A 33 11.66 -2.41 6.41
CA SER A 33 12.50 -2.43 5.21
C SER A 33 13.15 -3.79 4.97
N MET A 34 13.69 -4.42 6.03
CA MET A 34 14.41 -5.70 5.92
C MET A 34 13.47 -6.88 5.72
N ASN A 35 12.41 -6.98 6.51
CA ASN A 35 11.50 -8.12 6.50
C ASN A 35 10.44 -8.00 5.41
N CYS A 36 9.59 -6.98 5.48
CA CYS A 36 8.50 -6.83 4.50
C CYS A 36 9.04 -6.61 3.10
N PHE A 37 9.82 -5.57 2.90
CA PHE A 37 10.33 -5.19 1.58
C PHE A 37 11.63 -5.92 1.19
N GLY A 38 12.29 -6.56 2.13
CA GLY A 38 13.47 -7.39 1.88
C GLY A 38 13.12 -8.85 1.70
N ASP A 39 12.75 -9.53 2.79
CA ASP A 39 12.54 -10.98 2.76
C ASP A 39 11.36 -11.39 1.87
N PHE A 40 10.26 -10.64 1.89
CA PHE A 40 9.05 -11.04 1.16
C PHE A 40 8.95 -10.41 -0.22
N VAL A 41 9.05 -9.10 -0.34
CA VAL A 41 8.79 -8.41 -1.62
C VAL A 41 9.88 -8.67 -2.65
N THR A 42 11.10 -9.02 -2.23
CA THR A 42 12.18 -9.36 -3.16
C THR A 42 12.18 -10.82 -3.63
N ARG A 43 11.30 -11.65 -3.11
CA ARG A 43 11.18 -13.04 -3.58
C ARG A 43 10.68 -13.10 -5.02
N GLY A 44 11.07 -14.14 -5.74
CA GLY A 44 10.50 -14.43 -7.05
C GLY A 44 9.05 -14.90 -6.97
N GLY A 45 8.44 -15.14 -8.12
CA GLY A 45 7.08 -15.69 -8.24
C GLY A 45 6.03 -14.63 -8.54
N LEU A 46 6.05 -13.50 -7.85
CA LEU A 46 5.15 -12.37 -8.08
C LEU A 46 5.96 -11.10 -8.28
N ASP A 47 5.58 -10.29 -9.24
CA ASP A 47 6.20 -8.99 -9.45
C ASP A 47 5.68 -7.96 -8.42
N ALA A 48 6.34 -6.81 -8.37
CA ALA A 48 6.01 -5.75 -7.43
C ALA A 48 4.59 -5.21 -7.66
N ARG A 49 4.18 -5.10 -8.91
CA ARG A 49 2.86 -4.60 -9.29
C ARG A 49 1.74 -5.50 -8.77
N THR A 50 1.89 -6.81 -8.91
CA THR A 50 0.95 -7.79 -8.38
C THR A 50 0.96 -7.79 -6.86
N ARG A 51 2.14 -7.71 -6.23
CA ARG A 51 2.27 -7.67 -4.76
C ARG A 51 1.58 -6.46 -4.17
N GLU A 52 1.70 -5.29 -4.79
CA GLU A 52 1.00 -4.09 -4.31
C GLU A 52 -0.51 -4.21 -4.44
N LEU A 53 -0.99 -4.84 -5.51
CA LEU A 53 -2.43 -5.09 -5.67
C LEU A 53 -2.95 -6.04 -4.59
N LEU A 54 -2.19 -7.08 -4.25
CA LEU A 54 -2.52 -7.99 -3.16
C LEU A 54 -2.51 -7.26 -1.81
N THR A 55 -1.52 -6.43 -1.56
CA THR A 55 -1.42 -5.68 -0.31
C THR A 55 -2.59 -4.71 -0.15
N PHE A 56 -2.97 -4.01 -1.20
CA PHE A 56 -4.16 -3.18 -1.22
C PHE A 56 -5.41 -4.00 -0.83
N SER A 57 -5.57 -5.17 -1.44
CA SER A 57 -6.71 -6.06 -1.16
C SER A 57 -6.73 -6.53 0.29
N MET A 58 -5.57 -6.90 0.83
CA MET A 58 -5.43 -7.34 2.22
C MET A 58 -5.76 -6.23 3.21
N LEU A 59 -5.24 -5.02 2.99
CA LEU A 59 -5.43 -3.90 3.91
C LEU A 59 -6.88 -3.43 3.95
N LEU A 60 -7.54 -3.32 2.80
CA LEU A 60 -8.94 -2.92 2.79
C LEU A 60 -9.85 -3.97 3.44
N THR A 61 -9.51 -5.24 3.27
CA THR A 61 -10.24 -6.36 3.90
C THR A 61 -10.03 -6.38 5.40
N LEU A 62 -8.80 -6.14 5.86
CA LEU A 62 -8.46 -6.08 7.27
C LEU A 62 -9.20 -4.94 7.98
N GLY A 63 -9.21 -3.76 7.38
CA GLY A 63 -9.82 -2.56 7.96
C GLY A 63 -9.05 -2.01 9.14
N GLY A 64 -9.34 -0.77 9.52
CA GLY A 64 -8.67 -0.12 10.66
C GLY A 64 -7.24 0.32 10.40
N CYS A 65 -6.77 0.25 9.15
CA CYS A 65 -5.42 0.63 8.75
C CYS A 65 -5.44 1.60 7.55
N GLU A 66 -6.33 2.58 7.61
CA GLU A 66 -6.53 3.54 6.52
C GLU A 66 -5.27 4.34 6.16
N PRO A 67 -4.41 4.77 7.09
CA PRO A 67 -3.15 5.43 6.72
C PRO A 67 -2.25 4.54 5.85
N GLN A 68 -2.12 3.26 6.18
CA GLN A 68 -1.35 2.30 5.41
C GLN A 68 -2.02 2.00 4.06
N LEU A 69 -3.35 1.90 4.06
CA LEU A 69 -4.11 1.71 2.83
C LEU A 69 -3.85 2.85 1.84
N LYS A 70 -3.88 4.10 2.31
CA LYS A 70 -3.55 5.27 1.47
C LYS A 70 -2.13 5.19 0.92
N GLY A 71 -1.17 4.79 1.74
CA GLY A 71 0.22 4.61 1.31
C GLY A 71 0.33 3.57 0.19
N HIS A 72 -0.38 2.46 0.32
CA HIS A 72 -0.37 1.40 -0.70
C HIS A 72 -1.21 1.74 -1.93
N ILE A 73 -2.21 2.61 -1.82
CA ILE A 73 -2.86 3.19 -3.00
C ILE A 73 -1.83 3.99 -3.82
N ARG A 74 -1.02 4.83 -3.17
CA ARG A 74 0.05 5.57 -3.85
C ARG A 74 1.07 4.64 -4.50
N GLY A 75 1.47 3.58 -3.79
CA GLY A 75 2.36 2.56 -4.34
C GLY A 75 1.78 1.87 -5.57
N ASN A 76 0.49 1.52 -5.54
CA ASN A 76 -0.20 0.94 -6.68
C ASN A 76 -0.20 1.89 -7.88
N LEU A 77 -0.54 3.16 -7.67
CA LEU A 77 -0.54 4.16 -8.74
C LEU A 77 0.86 4.33 -9.33
N ASN A 78 1.90 4.35 -8.49
CA ASN A 78 3.29 4.44 -8.94
C ASN A 78 3.69 3.23 -9.80
N LEU A 79 3.14 2.07 -9.53
CA LEU A 79 3.38 0.84 -10.28
C LEU A 79 2.37 0.62 -11.43
N ARG A 80 1.59 1.65 -11.76
CA ARG A 80 0.63 1.65 -12.87
C ARG A 80 -0.60 0.75 -12.67
N ASN A 81 -0.92 0.40 -11.44
CA ASN A 81 -2.26 -0.06 -11.10
C ASN A 81 -3.11 1.18 -10.91
N ASP A 82 -3.94 1.50 -11.90
CA ASP A 82 -4.66 2.76 -11.92
C ASP A 82 -5.91 2.74 -11.01
N LYS A 83 -6.54 3.92 -10.86
CA LYS A 83 -7.72 4.08 -10.01
C LYS A 83 -8.85 3.14 -10.41
N ARG A 84 -9.06 2.96 -11.71
CA ARG A 84 -10.09 2.06 -12.23
C ARG A 84 -9.84 0.62 -11.80
N THR A 85 -8.60 0.16 -11.88
CA THR A 85 -8.20 -1.18 -11.44
C THR A 85 -8.47 -1.35 -9.95
N LEU A 86 -8.08 -0.38 -9.13
CA LEU A 86 -8.31 -0.43 -7.68
C LEU A 86 -9.81 -0.43 -7.35
N LEU A 87 -10.60 0.36 -8.03
CA LEU A 87 -12.06 0.36 -7.86
C LEU A 87 -12.66 -0.99 -8.25
N THR A 88 -12.17 -1.60 -9.32
CA THR A 88 -12.60 -2.93 -9.74
C THR A 88 -12.26 -3.99 -8.69
N VAL A 89 -11.10 -3.88 -8.05
CA VAL A 89 -10.71 -4.77 -6.94
C VAL A 89 -11.68 -4.61 -5.77
N ILE A 90 -12.01 -3.38 -5.38
CA ILE A 90 -12.99 -3.13 -4.32
C ILE A 90 -14.35 -3.78 -4.67
N THR A 91 -14.79 -3.60 -5.90
CA THR A 91 -16.06 -4.18 -6.38
C THR A 91 -16.05 -5.71 -6.30
N GLN A 92 -14.94 -6.33 -6.70
CA GLN A 92 -14.79 -7.78 -6.63
C GLN A 92 -14.82 -8.31 -5.21
N LEU A 93 -14.25 -7.56 -4.27
CA LEU A 93 -14.18 -7.95 -2.86
C LEU A 93 -15.48 -7.67 -2.08
N LEU A 94 -16.32 -6.79 -2.59
CA LEU A 94 -17.52 -6.30 -1.88
C LEU A 94 -18.42 -7.42 -1.33
N PRO A 95 -18.73 -8.51 -2.07
CA PRO A 95 -19.57 -9.58 -1.55
C PRO A 95 -18.96 -10.31 -0.34
N TYR A 96 -17.67 -10.27 -0.18
CA TYR A 96 -16.94 -10.96 0.88
C TYR A 96 -16.60 -10.05 2.06
N VAL A 97 -16.28 -8.81 1.79
CA VAL A 97 -15.78 -7.84 2.77
C VAL A 97 -16.89 -7.02 3.40
N GLY A 98 -17.91 -6.69 2.62
CA GLY A 98 -19.05 -5.89 3.08
C GLY A 98 -18.86 -4.39 2.84
N TYR A 99 -19.95 -3.65 3.03
CA TYR A 99 -20.00 -2.23 2.70
C TYR A 99 -19.10 -1.35 3.57
N PRO A 100 -19.04 -1.48 4.91
CA PRO A 100 -18.25 -0.53 5.71
C PRO A 100 -16.79 -0.46 5.29
N ARG A 101 -16.12 -1.60 5.17
CA ARG A 101 -14.71 -1.63 4.74
C ARG A 101 -14.53 -1.20 3.29
N SER A 102 -15.46 -1.58 2.42
CA SER A 102 -15.42 -1.19 1.01
C SER A 102 -15.63 0.31 0.84
N LEU A 103 -16.56 0.92 1.57
CA LEU A 103 -16.79 2.36 1.54
C LEU A 103 -15.59 3.13 2.11
N ASN A 104 -14.96 2.62 3.16
CA ASN A 104 -13.73 3.22 3.69
C ASN A 104 -12.60 3.17 2.66
N ALA A 105 -12.47 2.06 1.95
CA ALA A 105 -11.45 1.93 0.88
C ALA A 105 -11.72 2.90 -0.26
N ILE A 106 -12.98 3.07 -0.67
CA ILE A 106 -13.37 4.05 -1.70
C ILE A 106 -13.04 5.47 -1.24
N ALA A 107 -13.30 5.81 0.02
CA ALA A 107 -12.96 7.11 0.57
C ALA A 107 -11.45 7.37 0.52
N CYS A 108 -10.63 6.38 0.89
CA CYS A 108 -9.19 6.45 0.80
C CYS A 108 -8.72 6.63 -0.66
N LEU A 109 -9.31 5.87 -1.57
CA LEU A 109 -8.98 5.95 -3.00
C LEU A 109 -9.29 7.34 -3.57
N ASN A 110 -10.45 7.89 -3.24
CA ASN A 110 -10.85 9.21 -3.70
C ASN A 110 -9.99 10.32 -3.10
N GLU A 111 -9.52 10.16 -1.87
CA GLU A 111 -8.63 11.14 -1.24
C GLU A 111 -7.26 11.15 -1.92
N VAL A 112 -6.68 9.97 -2.19
CA VAL A 112 -5.35 9.85 -2.79
C VAL A 112 -5.37 10.17 -4.28
N ALA A 113 -6.43 9.75 -4.99
CA ALA A 113 -6.59 9.93 -6.43
C ALA A 113 -7.92 10.64 -6.71
N PRO A 114 -8.04 11.94 -6.40
CA PRO A 114 -9.28 12.68 -6.64
C PRO A 114 -9.56 12.81 -8.12
N GLY A 115 -10.84 12.99 -8.43
CA GLY A 115 -11.30 13.15 -9.79
C GLY A 115 -11.70 11.83 -10.44
N ARG A 116 -12.02 11.91 -11.72
CA ARG A 116 -12.37 10.72 -12.50
C ARG A 116 -11.13 9.91 -12.82
N GLU A 117 -11.32 8.66 -12.88
CA GLU A 117 -10.27 7.74 -13.32
C GLU A 117 -9.99 7.81 -14.82
#